data_00f98989c37a2e8074ecf120f3d55824
#
_entry.id   00f98989c37a2e8074ecf120f3d55824
#
_cell.length_a   1.000
_cell.length_b   1.000
_cell.length_c   1.000
_cell.angle_alpha   90.00
_cell.angle_beta   90.00
_cell.angle_gamma   90.00
#
_symmetry.space_group_name_H-M   'P 1'
#
loop_
_entity.id
_entity.type
_entity.pdbx_description
1 polymer ?
#
loop_
_entity_poly.entity_id
_entity_poly.type
_entity_poly.pdbx_seq_one_letter_code
_entity_poly.pdbx_strand_id
1 'polypeptide(L)' 'MKKHEVHILKKSAGFGGMKEELAKEVEQFLNKKVNEGYEVVDISFTYYEATELIAFVTLSR' A
#
# COMPACT_ATOMS: atom_id res chain seq x y z
N MET A 1 -23.15 0.03 8.44
CA MET A 1 -22.03 0.88 8.88
C MET A 1 -20.76 0.45 8.16
N LYS A 2 -20.08 1.40 7.53
CA LYS A 2 -18.84 1.09 6.83
C LYS A 2 -17.70 0.88 7.83
N LYS A 3 -16.91 -0.15 7.60
CA LYS A 3 -15.72 -0.38 8.39
C LYS A 3 -14.51 0.14 7.62
N HIS A 4 -13.55 0.65 8.34
CA HIS A 4 -12.29 1.09 7.76
C HIS A 4 -11.18 0.15 8.20
N GLU A 5 -10.27 -0.13 7.26
CA GLU A 5 -9.08 -0.94 7.52
C GLU A 5 -7.87 -0.17 7.03
N VAL A 6 -6.80 -0.24 7.78
CA VAL A 6 -5.53 0.35 7.37
C VAL A 6 -4.53 -0.78 7.20
N HIS A 7 -3.97 -0.87 6.02
CA HIS A 7 -2.97 -1.88 5.69
C HIS A 7 -1.62 -1.21 5.46
N ILE A 8 -0.57 -1.87 5.89
CA ILE A 8 0.79 -1.37 5.74
C ILE A 8 1.54 -2.30 4.81
N LEU A 9 2.09 -1.71 3.74
CA LEU A 9 2.94 -2.43 2.80
C LEU A 9 4.33 -1.82 2.86
N LYS A 10 5.34 -2.67 3.03
CA LYS A 10 6.72 -2.21 3.17
C LYS A 10 7.61 -2.81 2.12
N LYS A 11 8.62 -2.05 1.72
CA LYS A 11 9.67 -2.55 0.85
C LYS A 11 11.00 -2.04 1.38
N SER A 12 11.92 -2.97 1.64
CA SER A 12 13.26 -2.61 2.10
C SER A 12 14.11 -2.14 0.93
N ALA A 13 15.11 -1.32 1.23
CA ALA A 13 16.03 -0.84 0.22
C ALA A 13 16.79 -2.00 -0.40
N GLY A 14 16.70 -2.10 -1.71
CA GLY A 14 17.52 -3.00 -2.51
C GLY A 14 18.35 -2.19 -3.47
N PHE A 15 18.79 -2.81 -4.53
CA PHE A 15 19.61 -2.12 -5.54
C PHE A 15 18.73 -1.45 -6.57
N GLY A 16 18.10 -0.33 -6.20
CA GLY A 16 17.25 0.42 -7.10
C GLY A 16 15.87 -0.22 -7.28
N GLY A 17 14.97 0.49 -7.90
CA GLY A 17 13.65 -0.03 -8.24
C GLY A 17 12.70 -0.23 -7.07
N MET A 18 13.06 0.21 -5.87
CA MET A 18 12.23 0.05 -4.69
C MET A 18 10.86 0.69 -4.84
N LYS A 19 10.82 1.89 -5.41
CA LYS A 19 9.56 2.60 -5.61
C LYS A 19 8.66 1.89 -6.60
N GLU A 20 9.24 1.41 -7.69
CA GLU A 20 8.50 0.72 -8.72
C GLU A 20 7.98 -0.63 -8.23
N GLU A 21 8.78 -1.34 -7.45
CA GLU A 21 8.35 -2.61 -6.88
C GLU A 21 7.21 -2.42 -5.89
N LEU A 22 7.31 -1.42 -5.02
CA LEU A 22 6.24 -1.14 -4.08
C LEU A 22 4.97 -0.71 -4.82
N ALA A 23 5.12 0.11 -5.87
CA ALA A 23 3.96 0.53 -6.65
C ALA A 23 3.23 -0.67 -7.27
N LYS A 24 3.98 -1.65 -7.77
CA LYS A 24 3.37 -2.87 -8.31
C LYS A 24 2.64 -3.67 -7.23
N GLU A 25 3.27 -3.81 -6.07
CA GLU A 25 2.65 -4.54 -4.96
C GLU A 25 1.38 -3.84 -4.49
N VAL A 26 1.41 -2.51 -4.39
CA VAL A 26 0.23 -1.74 -4.01
C VAL A 26 -0.87 -1.91 -5.05
N GLU A 27 -0.51 -1.83 -6.33
CA GLU A 27 -1.49 -2.00 -7.40
C GLU A 27 -2.17 -3.36 -7.34
N GLN A 28 -1.39 -4.43 -7.17
CA GLN A 28 -1.93 -5.78 -7.05
C GLN A 28 -2.82 -5.93 -5.82
N PHE A 29 -2.38 -5.36 -4.70
CA PHE A 29 -3.14 -5.38 -3.46
C PHE A 29 -4.48 -4.64 -3.64
N LEU A 30 -4.47 -3.46 -4.25
CA LEU A 30 -5.67 -2.68 -4.48
C LEU A 30 -6.65 -3.42 -5.39
N ASN A 31 -6.14 -4.00 -6.48
CA ASN A 31 -7.00 -4.73 -7.40
C ASN A 31 -7.67 -5.92 -6.71
N LYS A 32 -6.92 -6.62 -5.87
CA LYS A 32 -7.48 -7.73 -5.10
C LYS A 32 -8.57 -7.24 -4.15
N LYS A 33 -8.32 -6.14 -3.43
CA LYS A 33 -9.25 -5.63 -2.44
C LYS A 33 -10.52 -5.07 -3.09
N VAL A 34 -10.38 -4.37 -4.20
CA VAL A 34 -11.55 -3.87 -4.94
C VAL A 34 -12.41 -5.03 -5.41
N ASN A 35 -11.80 -6.11 -5.87
CA ASN A 35 -12.54 -7.31 -6.27
C ASN A 35 -13.26 -7.96 -5.09
N GLU A 36 -12.75 -7.76 -3.87
CA GLU A 36 -13.40 -8.26 -2.65
C GLU A 36 -14.48 -7.33 -2.12
N GLY A 37 -14.74 -6.22 -2.81
CA GLY A 37 -15.79 -5.29 -2.41
C GLY A 37 -15.33 -4.11 -1.58
N TYR A 38 -14.02 -3.91 -1.45
CA TYR A 38 -13.49 -2.76 -0.72
C TYR A 38 -13.40 -1.53 -1.59
N GLU A 39 -13.53 -0.38 -0.97
CA GLU A 39 -13.34 0.91 -1.61
C GLU A 39 -12.04 1.52 -1.06
N VAL A 40 -11.21 2.05 -1.95
CA VAL A 40 -9.96 2.70 -1.55
C VAL A 40 -10.28 4.13 -1.11
N VAL A 41 -9.94 4.43 0.14
CA VAL A 41 -10.20 5.76 0.71
C VAL A 41 -8.98 6.65 0.58
N ASP A 42 -7.80 6.11 0.89
CA ASP A 42 -6.58 6.91 0.89
C ASP A 42 -5.36 6.02 0.79
N ILE A 43 -4.30 6.56 0.21
CA ILE A 43 -3.00 5.91 0.15
C ILE A 43 -1.95 6.96 0.48
N SER A 44 -1.08 6.66 1.44
CA SER A 44 0.04 7.52 1.80
C SER A 44 1.34 6.75 1.71
N PHE A 45 2.37 7.42 1.24
CA PHE A 45 3.71 6.83 1.18
C PHE A 45 4.63 7.61 2.09
N THR A 46 5.51 6.91 2.80
CA THR A 46 6.51 7.56 3.62
C THR A 46 7.80 6.73 3.62
N TYR A 47 8.91 7.41 3.90
CA TYR A 47 10.18 6.73 4.12
C TYR A 47 10.37 6.52 5.60
N TYR A 48 10.80 5.31 5.96
CA TYR A 48 11.23 5.03 7.32
C TYR A 48 12.74 4.87 7.30
N GLU A 49 13.43 5.84 7.90
CA GLU A 49 14.86 5.97 7.78
C GLU A 49 15.22 6.07 6.28
N ALA A 50 16.42 5.77 5.87
CA ALA A 50 16.79 5.86 4.46
C ALA A 50 16.64 4.53 3.73
N THR A 51 16.16 3.50 4.42
CA THR A 51 16.23 2.13 3.93
C THR A 51 14.90 1.46 3.69
N GLU A 52 13.78 2.08 4.10
CA GLU A 52 12.48 1.46 3.89
C GLU A 52 11.49 2.46 3.31
N LEU A 53 10.65 1.98 2.42
CA LEU A 53 9.54 2.73 1.88
C LEU A 53 8.26 2.03 2.35
N ILE A 54 7.35 2.80 2.91
CA ILE A 54 6.13 2.28 3.51
C ILE A 54 4.92 2.91 2.84
N ALA A 55 3.94 2.09 2.50
CA ALA A 55 2.67 2.56 1.99
C ALA A 55 1.59 2.25 3.01
N PHE A 56 0.81 3.26 3.37
CA PHE A 56 -0.36 3.10 4.23
C PHE A 56 -1.59 3.17 3.32
N VAL A 57 -2.37 2.11 3.31
CA VAL A 57 -3.56 2.01 2.47
C VAL A 57 -4.78 1.96 3.38
N THR A 58 -5.69 2.90 3.22
CA THR A 58 -6.93 2.92 3.97
C THR A 58 -8.06 2.48 3.07
N LEU A 59 -8.79 1.48 3.51
CA LEU A 59 -9.91 0.89 2.77
C LEU A 59 -11.17 1.01 3.59
N SER A 60 -12.32 1.01 2.91
CA SER A 60 -13.61 0.91 3.59
C SER A 60 -14.47 -0.15 2.92
N ARG A 61 -15.39 -0.69 3.70
CA ARG A 61 -16.27 -1.74 3.20
C ARG A 61 -17.64 -1.71 3.85
#